data_afe21adb19ee31192667a63a6a9bcbd6
#
_entry.id   afe21adb19ee31192667a63a6a9bcbd6
#
_cell.length_a   1.000
_cell.length_b   1.000
_cell.length_c   1.000
_cell.angle_alpha   90.00
_cell.angle_beta   90.00
_cell.angle_gamma   90.00
#
_symmetry.space_group_name_H-M   'P 1'
#
loop_
_entity.id
_entity.type
_entity.pdbx_description
1 polymer ?
#
loop_
_entity_poly.entity_id
_entity_poly.type
_entity_poly.pdbx_seq_one_letter_code
_entity_poly.pdbx_strand_id
1 'polypeptide(L)'
;MADVVDDPEQFLEELFRARHELLVVRTMATLSREIYGRMVTLERFVPGASQSMVVDLADQFARVNGLADGQKDFLHGVIDFYQTRTNTKMTIAAERLAVIAAVTLPITALSSIYGMNVIVNDRTHVVQLAVVLVVMALMSLVLLRWTKRQGWW
;
A
#
# COMPACT_ATOMS: atom_id res chain seq x y z
N MET A 1 5.40 16.64 12.11
CA MET A 1 4.22 15.90 11.58
C MET A 1 4.62 14.54 11.01
N ALA A 2 5.72 13.95 11.47
CA ALA A 2 6.31 12.69 10.99
C ALA A 2 6.22 11.52 12.00
N ASP A 3 5.73 11.75 13.22
CA ASP A 3 5.82 10.78 14.34
C ASP A 3 4.52 10.01 14.66
N VAL A 4 3.47 10.10 13.81
CA VAL A 4 2.16 9.47 14.12
C VAL A 4 1.99 8.08 13.46
N VAL A 5 2.96 7.59 12.71
CA VAL A 5 2.85 6.30 12.00
C VAL A 5 3.96 5.35 12.43
N ASP A 6 4.18 5.21 13.72
CA ASP A 6 5.14 4.22 14.23
C ASP A 6 4.54 2.79 14.24
N ASP A 7 3.21 2.67 14.27
CA ASP A 7 2.51 1.40 14.14
C ASP A 7 1.49 1.42 12.97
N PRO A 8 1.82 0.76 11.85
CA PRO A 8 0.93 0.68 10.69
C PRO A 8 -0.41 0.00 10.98
N GLU A 9 -0.44 -0.95 11.92
CA GLU A 9 -1.66 -1.66 12.27
C GLU A 9 -2.60 -0.76 13.07
N GLN A 10 -2.07 -0.04 14.04
CA GLN A 10 -2.85 0.92 14.83
C GLN A 10 -3.43 2.04 13.95
N PHE A 11 -2.65 2.57 13.01
CA PHE A 11 -3.12 3.58 12.06
C PHE A 11 -4.29 3.08 11.20
N LEU A 12 -4.23 1.85 10.71
CA LEU A 12 -5.32 1.24 9.94
C LEU A 12 -6.56 1.03 10.82
N GLU A 13 -6.39 0.59 12.05
CA GLU A 13 -7.50 0.40 12.99
C GLU A 13 -8.23 1.73 13.28
N GLU A 14 -7.49 2.82 13.49
CA GLU A 14 -8.06 4.16 13.66
C GLU A 14 -8.83 4.63 12.41
N LEU A 15 -8.31 4.38 11.21
CA LEU A 15 -9.00 4.67 9.95
C LEU A 15 -10.30 3.87 9.80
N PHE A 16 -10.30 2.59 10.15
CA PHE A 16 -11.50 1.77 10.11
C PHE A 16 -12.53 2.22 11.13
N ARG A 17 -12.10 2.63 12.32
CA ARG A 17 -12.99 3.21 13.35
C ARG A 17 -13.63 4.51 12.86
N ALA A 18 -12.83 5.44 12.35
CA ALA A 18 -13.33 6.69 11.80
C ALA A 18 -14.32 6.46 10.64
N ARG A 19 -14.05 5.49 9.76
CA ARG A 19 -14.97 5.10 8.69
C ARG A 19 -16.29 4.56 9.23
N HIS A 20 -16.25 3.75 10.28
CA HIS A 20 -17.45 3.22 10.92
C HIS A 20 -18.30 4.33 11.55
N GLU A 21 -17.67 5.25 12.26
CA GLU A 21 -18.34 6.41 12.87
C GLU A 21 -19.00 7.30 11.80
N LEU A 22 -18.31 7.56 10.69
CA LEU A 22 -18.88 8.29 9.56
C LEU A 22 -20.08 7.58 8.93
N LEU A 23 -20.07 6.26 8.87
CA LEU A 23 -21.19 5.47 8.37
C LEU A 23 -22.42 5.63 9.28
N VAL A 24 -22.23 5.65 10.61
CA VAL A 24 -23.29 5.88 11.58
C VAL A 24 -23.88 7.27 11.40
N VAL A 25 -23.04 8.32 11.34
CA VAL A 25 -23.47 9.71 11.11
C VAL A 25 -24.27 9.84 9.82
N ARG A 26 -23.77 9.28 8.72
CA ARG A 26 -24.44 9.27 7.42
C ARG A 26 -25.81 8.60 7.48
N THR A 27 -25.87 7.43 8.12
CA THR A 27 -27.13 6.67 8.24
C THR A 27 -28.17 7.48 9.05
N MET A 28 -27.76 8.06 10.16
CA MET A 28 -28.63 8.91 10.99
C MET A 28 -29.09 10.15 10.21
N ALA A 29 -28.19 10.83 9.50
CA ALA A 29 -28.53 11.99 8.68
C ALA A 29 -29.51 11.63 7.56
N THR A 30 -29.32 10.49 6.90
CA THR A 30 -30.22 10.01 5.83
C THR A 30 -31.61 9.71 6.37
N LEU A 31 -31.70 8.98 7.48
CA LEU A 31 -32.99 8.68 8.12
C LEU A 31 -33.71 9.96 8.61
N SER A 32 -32.95 10.86 9.23
CA SER A 32 -33.52 12.14 9.70
C SER A 32 -34.03 12.96 8.52
N ARG A 33 -33.29 13.10 7.44
CA ARG A 33 -33.71 13.76 6.20
C ARG A 33 -35.00 13.15 5.65
N GLU A 34 -35.09 11.83 5.62
CA GLU A 34 -36.28 11.14 5.11
C GLU A 34 -37.51 11.44 6.00
N ILE A 35 -37.35 11.38 7.32
CA ILE A 35 -38.45 11.69 8.30
C ILE A 35 -38.91 13.12 8.12
N TYR A 36 -38.01 14.09 8.14
CA TYR A 36 -38.37 15.52 8.00
C TYR A 36 -38.94 15.82 6.62
N GLY A 37 -38.40 15.21 5.56
CA GLY A 37 -38.94 15.32 4.18
C GLY A 37 -40.37 14.80 4.07
N ARG A 38 -40.69 13.70 4.75
CA ARG A 38 -42.07 13.18 4.81
C ARG A 38 -42.98 14.11 5.65
N MET A 39 -42.46 14.69 6.73
CA MET A 39 -43.26 15.64 7.56
C MET A 39 -43.65 16.87 6.76
N VAL A 40 -42.81 17.40 5.87
CA VAL A 40 -43.14 18.52 4.96
C VAL A 40 -44.36 18.22 4.09
N THR A 41 -44.53 16.98 3.64
CA THR A 41 -45.65 16.57 2.77
C THR A 41 -46.96 16.32 3.52
N LEU A 42 -46.92 16.24 4.85
CA LEU A 42 -48.07 15.96 5.70
C LEU A 42 -48.53 17.23 6.38
N GLU A 43 -49.26 18.08 5.65
CA GLU A 43 -49.85 19.37 6.16
C GLU A 43 -50.59 19.24 7.51
N ARG A 44 -51.12 18.03 7.80
CA ARG A 44 -51.84 17.75 9.04
C ARG A 44 -50.95 17.78 10.28
N PHE A 45 -49.65 17.57 10.15
CA PHE A 45 -48.69 17.48 11.26
C PHE A 45 -47.85 18.75 11.44
N VAL A 46 -47.72 19.55 10.37
CA VAL A 46 -46.88 20.76 10.41
C VAL A 46 -47.73 21.94 10.02
N PRO A 47 -48.10 22.81 10.99
CA PRO A 47 -48.76 24.07 10.70
C PRO A 47 -47.94 24.93 9.75
N GLY A 48 -48.56 25.65 8.81
CA GLY A 48 -47.88 26.44 7.78
C GLY A 48 -46.79 27.37 8.28
N ALA A 49 -46.91 27.90 9.51
CA ALA A 49 -45.87 28.73 10.14
C ALA A 49 -44.60 27.97 10.50
N SER A 50 -44.63 26.63 10.65
CA SER A 50 -43.46 25.77 10.99
C SER A 50 -42.92 25.02 9.80
N GLN A 51 -43.54 25.10 8.63
CA GLN A 51 -43.18 24.34 7.45
C GLN A 51 -41.81 24.74 6.92
N SER A 52 -41.44 26.02 6.92
CA SER A 52 -40.11 26.50 6.54
C SER A 52 -39.01 25.93 7.43
N MET A 53 -39.28 25.84 8.75
CA MET A 53 -38.31 25.29 9.69
C MET A 53 -38.05 23.79 9.46
N VAL A 54 -39.07 23.02 9.11
CA VAL A 54 -38.91 21.58 8.80
C VAL A 54 -38.19 21.38 7.50
N VAL A 55 -38.40 22.22 6.49
CA VAL A 55 -37.64 22.22 5.22
C VAL A 55 -36.15 22.51 5.50
N ASP A 56 -35.89 23.57 6.29
CA ASP A 56 -34.51 23.93 6.66
C ASP A 56 -33.80 22.80 7.39
N LEU A 57 -34.48 22.07 8.27
CA LEU A 57 -33.94 20.90 8.96
C LEU A 57 -33.62 19.77 7.97
N ALA A 58 -34.51 19.47 7.04
CA ALA A 58 -34.27 18.46 6.00
C ALA A 58 -33.06 18.82 5.16
N ASP A 59 -32.87 20.10 4.82
CA ASP A 59 -31.73 20.59 4.05
C ASP A 59 -30.42 20.54 4.85
N GLN A 60 -30.49 20.80 6.17
CA GLN A 60 -29.30 20.63 7.02
C GLN A 60 -28.84 19.17 7.09
N PHE A 61 -29.77 18.22 7.24
CA PHE A 61 -29.42 16.80 7.20
C PHE A 61 -28.91 16.36 5.82
N ALA A 62 -29.40 16.95 4.72
CA ALA A 62 -28.85 16.72 3.40
C ALA A 62 -27.39 17.19 3.29
N ARG A 63 -27.05 18.33 3.89
CA ARG A 63 -25.67 18.84 3.96
C ARG A 63 -24.77 17.94 4.80
N VAL A 64 -25.24 17.50 5.98
CA VAL A 64 -24.49 16.55 6.83
C VAL A 64 -24.21 15.25 6.08
N ASN A 65 -25.22 14.73 5.37
CA ASN A 65 -25.06 13.53 4.55
C ASN A 65 -23.99 13.72 3.45
N GLY A 66 -24.04 14.85 2.73
CA GLY A 66 -23.03 15.18 1.71
C GLY A 66 -21.61 15.34 2.28
N LEU A 67 -21.48 15.93 3.46
CA LEU A 67 -20.19 16.04 4.15
C LEU A 67 -19.67 14.66 4.57
N ALA A 68 -20.53 13.80 5.11
CA ALA A 68 -20.14 12.44 5.50
C ALA A 68 -19.72 11.59 4.30
N ASP A 69 -20.39 11.73 3.14
CA ASP A 69 -19.99 11.08 1.90
C ASP A 69 -18.63 11.58 1.41
N GLY A 70 -18.39 12.89 1.41
CA GLY A 70 -17.09 13.46 1.03
C GLY A 70 -15.95 12.99 1.93
N GLN A 71 -16.18 12.91 3.25
CA GLN A 71 -15.19 12.40 4.20
C GLN A 71 -14.94 10.90 4.02
N LYS A 72 -15.96 10.12 3.71
CA LYS A 72 -15.82 8.69 3.38
C LYS A 72 -14.93 8.49 2.16
N ASP A 73 -15.15 9.29 1.11
CA ASP A 73 -14.35 9.19 -0.13
C ASP A 73 -12.91 9.62 0.12
N PHE A 74 -12.67 10.64 0.94
CA PHE A 74 -11.33 11.03 1.38
C PHE A 74 -10.62 9.88 2.13
N LEU A 75 -11.31 9.21 3.07
CA LEU A 75 -10.74 8.08 3.79
C LEU A 75 -10.40 6.90 2.86
N HIS A 76 -11.23 6.63 1.84
CA HIS A 76 -10.89 5.65 0.82
C HIS A 76 -9.59 6.02 0.10
N GLY A 77 -9.45 7.26 -0.33
CA GLY A 77 -8.22 7.73 -0.97
C GLY A 77 -6.98 7.58 -0.07
N VAL A 78 -7.12 7.80 1.24
CA VAL A 78 -6.02 7.59 2.21
C VAL A 78 -5.64 6.12 2.32
N ILE A 79 -6.62 5.21 2.38
CA ILE A 79 -6.39 3.76 2.44
C ILE A 79 -5.71 3.29 1.16
N ASP A 80 -6.19 3.69 -0.01
CA ASP A 80 -5.62 3.33 -1.31
C ASP A 80 -4.18 3.84 -1.46
N PHE A 81 -3.93 5.07 -1.03
CA PHE A 81 -2.58 5.64 -1.00
C PHE A 81 -1.64 4.84 -0.11
N TYR A 82 -2.10 4.47 1.08
CA TYR A 82 -1.32 3.66 2.01
C TYR A 82 -1.00 2.27 1.44
N GLN A 83 -1.98 1.59 0.85
CA GLN A 83 -1.80 0.30 0.19
C GLN A 83 -0.81 0.40 -0.97
N THR A 84 -0.95 1.42 -1.81
CA THR A 84 -0.04 1.67 -2.93
C THR A 84 1.39 1.88 -2.44
N ARG A 85 1.59 2.67 -1.38
CA ARG A 85 2.90 2.91 -0.78
C ARG A 85 3.52 1.63 -0.21
N THR A 86 2.72 0.79 0.45
CA THR A 86 3.18 -0.48 0.99
C THR A 86 3.56 -1.46 -0.12
N ASN A 87 2.73 -1.58 -1.15
CA ASN A 87 3.02 -2.40 -2.33
C ASN A 87 4.29 -1.95 -3.05
N THR A 88 4.49 -0.64 -3.17
CA THR A 88 5.74 -0.09 -3.76
C THR A 88 6.97 -0.50 -2.95
N LYS A 89 6.92 -0.43 -1.62
CA LYS A 89 8.02 -0.89 -0.76
C LYS A 89 8.30 -2.38 -0.92
N MET A 90 7.26 -3.20 -1.03
CA MET A 90 7.39 -4.65 -1.26
C MET A 90 8.00 -4.94 -2.63
N THR A 91 7.59 -4.22 -3.68
CA THR A 91 8.16 -4.34 -5.02
C THR A 91 9.65 -4.01 -5.01
N ILE A 92 10.05 -2.90 -4.40
CA ILE A 92 11.46 -2.51 -4.27
C ILE A 92 12.28 -3.57 -3.51
N ALA A 93 11.72 -4.15 -2.44
CA ALA A 93 12.38 -5.23 -1.70
C ALA A 93 12.55 -6.48 -2.56
N ALA A 94 11.51 -6.87 -3.32
CA ALA A 94 11.55 -8.01 -4.25
C ALA A 94 12.58 -7.79 -5.38
N GLU A 95 12.65 -6.59 -5.96
CA GLU A 95 13.66 -6.22 -6.96
C GLU A 95 15.08 -6.36 -6.40
N ARG A 96 15.32 -5.89 -5.18
CA ARG A 96 16.63 -6.03 -4.52
C ARG A 96 17.01 -7.50 -4.30
N LEU A 97 16.06 -8.34 -3.87
CA LEU A 97 16.27 -9.78 -3.72
C LEU A 97 16.56 -10.45 -5.07
N ALA A 98 15.86 -10.06 -6.12
CA ALA A 98 16.10 -10.56 -7.47
C ALA A 98 17.51 -10.20 -7.98
N VAL A 99 18.00 -9.00 -7.71
CA VAL A 99 19.38 -8.59 -8.03
C VAL A 99 20.40 -9.46 -7.30
N ILE A 100 20.20 -9.66 -5.98
CA ILE A 100 21.08 -10.51 -5.18
C ILE A 100 21.10 -11.93 -5.75
N ALA A 101 19.93 -12.51 -6.04
CA ALA A 101 19.82 -13.84 -6.61
C ALA A 101 20.50 -13.94 -8.01
N ALA A 102 20.27 -12.97 -8.89
CA ALA A 102 20.84 -12.93 -10.23
C ALA A 102 22.38 -12.87 -10.21
N VAL A 103 22.96 -12.28 -9.18
CA VAL A 103 24.42 -12.21 -9.02
C VAL A 103 24.97 -13.47 -8.33
N THR A 104 24.31 -13.94 -7.28
CA THR A 104 24.84 -15.04 -6.44
C THR A 104 24.66 -16.43 -7.07
N LEU A 105 23.53 -16.70 -7.75
CA LEU A 105 23.24 -18.00 -8.33
C LEU A 105 24.29 -18.46 -9.36
N PRO A 106 24.70 -17.67 -10.37
CA PRO A 106 25.73 -18.06 -11.31
C PRO A 106 27.09 -18.30 -10.66
N ILE A 107 27.43 -17.46 -9.65
CA ILE A 107 28.67 -17.58 -8.89
C ILE A 107 28.70 -18.92 -8.14
N THR A 108 27.59 -19.22 -7.45
CA THR A 108 27.43 -20.46 -6.69
C THR A 108 27.48 -21.68 -7.60
N ALA A 109 26.85 -21.64 -8.79
CA ALA A 109 26.86 -22.69 -9.75
C ALA A 109 28.31 -22.99 -10.27
N LEU A 110 29.05 -21.93 -10.63
CA LEU A 110 30.44 -22.06 -11.03
C LEU A 110 31.34 -22.63 -9.92
N SER A 111 31.17 -22.09 -8.70
CA SER A 111 31.91 -22.56 -7.53
C SER A 111 31.63 -24.04 -7.24
N SER A 112 30.39 -24.48 -7.37
CA SER A 112 29.97 -25.87 -7.17
C SER A 112 30.58 -26.80 -8.20
N ILE A 113 30.52 -26.45 -9.48
CA ILE A 113 31.11 -27.26 -10.58
C ILE A 113 32.62 -27.42 -10.40
N TYR A 114 33.34 -26.36 -10.06
CA TYR A 114 34.76 -26.41 -9.80
C TYR A 114 35.11 -27.10 -8.48
N GLY A 115 34.30 -26.97 -7.46
CA GLY A 115 34.49 -27.65 -6.17
C GLY A 115 34.43 -29.18 -6.31
N MET A 116 33.58 -29.68 -7.23
CA MET A 116 33.52 -31.12 -7.53
C MET A 116 34.78 -31.66 -8.25
N ASN A 117 35.47 -30.85 -9.05
CA ASN A 117 36.62 -31.27 -9.86
C ASN A 117 37.98 -31.01 -9.20
N VAL A 118 38.07 -30.12 -8.22
CA VAL A 118 39.34 -29.79 -7.55
C VAL A 118 39.77 -30.88 -6.55
N ILE A 119 38.86 -31.74 -6.11
CA ILE A 119 39.15 -32.83 -5.16
C ILE A 119 39.73 -34.10 -5.81
N VAL A 120 39.73 -34.19 -7.16
CA VAL A 120 40.11 -35.42 -7.88
C VAL A 120 41.61 -35.52 -8.09
N ASN A 121 42.41 -34.50 -7.86
CA ASN A 121 43.86 -34.52 -8.06
C ASN A 121 44.62 -33.92 -6.88
N ASP A 122 45.60 -34.65 -6.38
CA ASP A 122 46.44 -34.29 -5.21
C ASP A 122 47.30 -33.01 -5.38
N ARG A 123 47.14 -32.28 -6.49
CA ARG A 123 47.84 -31.02 -6.77
C ARG A 123 46.86 -29.91 -7.08
N THR A 124 46.76 -28.96 -6.17
CA THR A 124 46.03 -27.69 -6.37
C THR A 124 46.69 -26.92 -7.53
N HIS A 125 46.06 -26.87 -8.68
CA HIS A 125 46.50 -26.01 -9.79
C HIS A 125 46.16 -24.55 -9.50
N VAL A 126 47.05 -23.84 -8.84
CA VAL A 126 46.90 -22.43 -8.44
C VAL A 126 46.49 -21.53 -9.63
N VAL A 127 47.01 -21.79 -10.82
CA VAL A 127 46.68 -21.05 -12.03
C VAL A 127 45.20 -21.28 -12.44
N GLN A 128 44.68 -22.49 -12.34
CA GLN A 128 43.30 -22.81 -12.64
C GLN A 128 42.34 -22.13 -11.64
N LEU A 129 42.67 -22.16 -10.36
CA LEU A 129 41.91 -21.47 -9.30
C LEU A 129 41.88 -19.96 -9.53
N ALA A 130 43.02 -19.35 -9.86
CA ALA A 130 43.11 -17.92 -10.16
C ALA A 130 42.25 -17.54 -11.38
N VAL A 131 42.25 -18.33 -12.46
CA VAL A 131 41.44 -18.09 -13.66
C VAL A 131 39.94 -18.14 -13.31
N VAL A 132 39.51 -19.13 -12.53
CA VAL A 132 38.11 -19.27 -12.13
C VAL A 132 37.64 -18.06 -11.27
N LEU A 133 38.46 -17.65 -10.29
CA LEU A 133 38.14 -16.47 -9.47
C LEU A 133 38.03 -15.20 -10.32
N VAL A 134 38.91 -15.01 -11.29
CA VAL A 134 38.88 -13.86 -12.21
C VAL A 134 37.59 -13.91 -13.07
N VAL A 135 37.22 -15.05 -13.61
CA VAL A 135 35.98 -15.23 -14.38
C VAL A 135 34.75 -14.94 -13.51
N MET A 136 34.72 -15.45 -12.31
CA MET A 136 33.63 -15.17 -11.36
C MET A 136 33.52 -13.67 -11.03
N ALA A 137 34.65 -13.01 -10.79
CA ALA A 137 34.68 -11.56 -10.52
C ALA A 137 34.19 -10.73 -11.72
N LEU A 138 34.67 -11.08 -12.94
CA LEU A 138 34.23 -10.41 -14.17
C LEU A 138 32.73 -10.61 -14.42
N MET A 139 32.22 -11.82 -14.26
CA MET A 139 30.81 -12.14 -14.43
C MET A 139 29.96 -11.38 -13.42
N SER A 140 30.38 -11.31 -12.17
CA SER A 140 29.73 -10.54 -11.13
C SER A 140 29.64 -9.05 -11.47
N LEU A 141 30.75 -8.46 -11.95
CA LEU A 141 30.81 -7.06 -12.38
C LEU A 141 29.89 -6.79 -13.59
N VAL A 142 29.86 -7.69 -14.56
CA VAL A 142 28.99 -7.57 -15.74
C VAL A 142 27.53 -7.62 -15.33
N LEU A 143 27.14 -8.57 -14.48
CA LEU A 143 25.76 -8.71 -13.99
C LEU A 143 25.33 -7.50 -13.16
N LEU A 144 26.17 -7.00 -12.25
CA LEU A 144 25.92 -5.79 -11.48
C LEU A 144 25.77 -4.55 -12.39
N ARG A 145 26.58 -4.47 -13.43
CA ARG A 145 26.49 -3.36 -14.38
C ARG A 145 25.22 -3.45 -15.25
N TRP A 146 24.81 -4.66 -15.58
CA TRP A 146 23.58 -4.92 -16.33
C TRP A 146 22.34 -4.59 -15.49
N THR A 147 22.25 -5.05 -14.24
CA THR A 147 21.15 -4.75 -13.32
C THR A 147 21.03 -3.26 -13.02
N LYS A 148 22.18 -2.56 -12.90
CA LYS A 148 22.20 -1.10 -12.76
C LYS A 148 21.66 -0.38 -14.01
N ARG A 149 21.93 -0.90 -15.21
CA ARG A 149 21.39 -0.33 -16.46
C ARG A 149 19.89 -0.55 -16.62
N GLN A 150 19.35 -1.61 -16.04
CA GLN A 150 17.91 -1.92 -16.05
C GLN A 150 17.11 -1.07 -15.05
N GLY A 151 17.78 -0.25 -14.25
CA GLY A 151 17.11 0.61 -13.25
C GLY A 151 16.64 -0.13 -12.00
N TRP A 152 17.12 -1.35 -11.76
CA TRP A 152 16.78 -2.13 -10.58
C TRP A 152 17.56 -1.69 -9.33
N TRP A 153 18.46 -0.71 -9.53
CA TRP A 153 19.31 -0.17 -8.45
C TRP A 153 19.71 1.27 -8.70
#